data_ca10599dba0fd296c4a9066e2f1678df
#
_entry.id   ca10599dba0fd296c4a9066e2f1678df
#
_cell.length_a   1.000
_cell.length_b   1.000
_cell.length_c   1.000
_cell.angle_alpha   90.00
_cell.angle_beta   90.00
_cell.angle_gamma   90.00
#
_symmetry.space_group_name_H-M   'P 1'
#
loop_
_entity.id
_entity.type
_entity.pdbx_description
1 polymer ?
#
loop_
_entity_poly.entity_id
_entity_poly.type
_entity_poly.pdbx_seq_one_letter_code
_entity_poly.pdbx_strand_id
1 'polypeptide(L)' 'MDIVKVFGDNLRKFRKARGISQEAFAELCGLHRTYISAVERCRRNISIENIQRIADALGVEAYMLLIEEENDNARG' A
#
# COMPACT_ATOMS: atom_id res chain seq x y z
N MET A 1 0.63 9.01 -15.00
CA MET A 1 0.40 8.14 -13.83
C MET A 1 0.64 8.91 -12.54
N ASP A 2 -0.23 8.75 -11.58
CA ASP A 2 -0.05 9.31 -10.25
C ASP A 2 0.47 8.22 -9.34
N ILE A 3 1.77 8.22 -9.07
CA ILE A 3 2.40 7.14 -8.32
C ILE A 3 1.92 7.09 -6.87
N VAL A 4 1.56 8.25 -6.31
CA VAL A 4 1.04 8.29 -4.95
C VAL A 4 -0.29 7.55 -4.88
N LYS A 5 -1.14 7.77 -5.88
CA LYS A 5 -2.42 7.08 -5.95
C LYS A 5 -2.24 5.60 -6.20
N VAL A 6 -1.33 5.25 -7.10
CA VAL A 6 -1.06 3.83 -7.38
C VAL A 6 -0.61 3.12 -6.13
N PHE A 7 0.32 3.73 -5.39
CA PHE A 7 0.82 3.11 -4.18
C PHE A 7 -0.29 2.96 -3.13
N GLY A 8 -1.04 4.03 -2.91
CA GLY A 8 -2.10 3.99 -1.90
C GLY A 8 -3.16 2.94 -2.20
N ASP A 9 -3.56 2.87 -3.47
CA ASP A 9 -4.56 1.88 -3.89
C ASP A 9 -4.04 0.46 -3.72
N ASN A 10 -2.77 0.24 -4.10
CA ASN A 10 -2.17 -1.09 -3.97
C ASN A 10 -2.03 -1.50 -2.51
N LEU A 11 -1.58 -0.57 -1.67
CA LEU A 11 -1.44 -0.86 -0.25
C LEU A 11 -2.78 -1.30 0.33
N ARG A 12 -3.83 -0.54 0.05
CA ARG A 12 -5.15 -0.87 0.57
C ARG A 12 -5.62 -2.23 0.06
N LYS A 13 -5.41 -2.49 -1.21
CA LYS A 13 -5.83 -3.74 -1.81
C LYS A 13 -5.13 -4.93 -1.17
N PHE A 14 -3.81 -4.85 -1.07
CA PHE A 14 -3.06 -5.96 -0.48
C PHE A 14 -3.40 -6.15 0.99
N ARG A 15 -3.57 -5.04 1.72
CA ARG A 15 -3.91 -5.12 3.12
C ARG A 15 -5.28 -5.80 3.32
N LYS A 16 -6.25 -5.36 2.55
CA LYS A 16 -7.60 -5.93 2.67
C LYS A 16 -7.64 -7.40 2.25
N ALA A 17 -6.85 -7.75 1.24
CA ALA A 17 -6.79 -9.14 0.82
C ALA A 17 -6.29 -10.05 1.93
N ARG A 18 -5.50 -9.50 2.86
CA ARG A 18 -5.00 -10.27 3.99
C ARG A 18 -5.89 -10.16 5.23
N GLY A 19 -6.98 -9.41 5.12
CA GLY A 19 -7.91 -9.27 6.23
C GLY A 19 -7.34 -8.53 7.42
N ILE A 20 -6.41 -7.60 7.20
CA ILE A 20 -5.73 -6.90 8.28
C ILE A 20 -6.27 -5.48 8.36
N SER A 21 -6.59 -5.03 9.60
CA SER A 21 -7.04 -3.66 9.80
C SER A 21 -5.89 -2.68 9.61
N GLN A 22 -6.22 -1.41 9.41
CA GLN A 22 -5.18 -0.38 9.31
C GLN A 22 -4.34 -0.34 10.57
N GLU A 23 -4.97 -0.45 11.72
CA GLU A 23 -4.26 -0.38 12.99
C GLU A 23 -3.29 -1.53 13.15
N ALA A 24 -3.76 -2.75 12.89
CA ALA A 24 -2.90 -3.92 13.00
C ALA A 24 -1.76 -3.86 12.00
N PHE A 25 -2.05 -3.39 10.79
CA PHE A 25 -1.02 -3.29 9.77
C PHE A 25 0.03 -2.25 10.14
N ALA A 26 -0.40 -1.11 10.66
CA ALA A 26 0.53 -0.08 11.10
C ALA A 26 1.48 -0.63 12.15
N GLU A 27 0.96 -1.44 13.06
CA GLU A 27 1.77 -2.05 14.08
C GLU A 27 2.81 -2.98 13.47
N LEU A 28 2.41 -3.76 12.48
CA LEU A 28 3.35 -4.65 11.81
C LEU A 28 4.47 -3.88 11.11
N CYS A 29 4.15 -2.71 10.59
CA CYS A 29 5.12 -1.89 9.88
C CYS A 29 5.99 -1.05 10.80
N GLY A 30 5.57 -0.88 12.05
CA GLY A 30 6.23 0.08 12.93
C GLY A 30 5.91 1.51 12.55
N LEU A 31 4.74 1.75 12.01
CA LEU A 31 4.31 3.08 11.58
C LEU A 31 3.01 3.44 12.28
N HIS A 32 2.68 4.72 12.27
CA HIS A 32 1.43 5.17 12.88
C HIS A 32 0.24 4.87 11.99
N ARG A 33 -0.88 4.54 12.62
CA ARG A 33 -2.09 4.26 11.87
C ARG A 33 -2.53 5.46 11.03
N THR A 34 -2.37 6.66 11.56
CA THR A 34 -2.76 7.85 10.81
C THR A 34 -1.94 8.01 9.54
N TYR A 35 -0.67 7.59 9.60
CA TYR A 35 0.17 7.63 8.42
C TYR A 35 -0.32 6.62 7.38
N ILE A 36 -0.60 5.40 7.80
CA ILE A 36 -1.12 4.37 6.90
C ILE A 36 -2.42 4.84 6.27
N SER A 37 -3.31 5.40 7.09
CA SER A 37 -4.59 5.89 6.59
C SER A 37 -4.39 6.99 5.53
N ALA A 38 -3.49 7.92 5.80
CA ALA A 38 -3.24 9.02 4.86
C ALA A 38 -2.64 8.51 3.55
N VAL A 39 -1.75 7.53 3.64
CA VAL A 39 -1.16 6.94 2.43
C VAL A 39 -2.22 6.23 1.61
N GLU A 40 -3.10 5.48 2.26
CA GLU A 40 -4.16 4.77 1.55
C GLU A 40 -5.16 5.72 0.91
N ARG A 41 -5.32 6.90 1.47
CA ARG A 41 -6.19 7.92 0.88
C ARG A 41 -5.46 8.76 -0.16
N CYS A 42 -4.22 8.39 -0.45
CA CYS A 42 -3.43 9.06 -1.48
C CYS A 42 -3.15 10.53 -1.14
N ARG A 43 -3.03 10.82 0.14
CA ARG A 43 -2.80 12.17 0.63
C ARG A 43 -1.42 12.37 1.18
N ARG A 44 -0.56 11.38 1.07
CA ARG A 44 0.75 11.44 1.66
C ARG A 44 1.77 10.75 0.78
N ASN A 45 2.88 11.41 0.55
CA ASN A 45 4.03 10.75 -0.07
C ASN A 45 4.62 9.77 0.92
N ILE A 46 5.37 8.82 0.39
CA ILE A 46 5.98 7.79 1.21
C ILE A 46 7.47 7.73 0.90
N SER A 47 8.26 7.57 1.92
CA SER A 47 9.69 7.42 1.74
C SER A 47 10.01 6.04 1.21
N ILE A 48 11.17 5.93 0.56
CA ILE A 48 11.61 4.64 0.03
C ILE A 48 11.73 3.63 1.16
N GLU A 49 12.23 4.07 2.33
CA GLU A 49 12.36 3.17 3.46
C GLU A 49 11.01 2.65 3.92
N ASN A 50 10.00 3.51 3.92
CA ASN A 50 8.67 3.08 4.34
C ASN A 50 8.02 2.17 3.31
N ILE A 51 8.35 2.36 2.04
CA ILE A 51 7.90 1.42 1.01
C ILE A 51 8.40 0.02 1.36
N GLN A 52 9.68 -0.07 1.76
CA GLN A 52 10.24 -1.38 2.09
C GLN A 52 9.58 -1.96 3.34
N ARG A 53 9.35 -1.13 4.37
CA ARG A 53 8.67 -1.61 5.58
C ARG A 53 7.30 -2.18 5.26
N ILE A 54 6.57 -1.48 4.41
CA ILE A 54 5.21 -1.91 4.03
C ILE A 54 5.27 -3.17 3.20
N ALA A 55 6.20 -3.24 2.24
CA ALA A 55 6.34 -4.44 1.42
C ALA A 55 6.69 -5.65 2.27
N ASP A 56 7.60 -5.47 3.21
CA ASP A 56 7.99 -6.57 4.10
C ASP A 56 6.80 -7.05 4.92
N ALA A 57 6.03 -6.12 5.46
CA ALA A 57 4.87 -6.49 6.28
C ALA A 57 3.81 -7.22 5.46
N LEU A 58 3.69 -6.86 4.19
CA LEU A 58 2.72 -7.54 3.30
C LEU A 58 3.27 -8.83 2.73
N GLY A 59 4.57 -9.04 2.79
CA GLY A 59 5.19 -10.21 2.18
C GLY A 59 5.22 -10.14 0.66
N VAL A 60 5.36 -8.94 0.10
CA VAL A 60 5.43 -8.75 -1.33
C VAL A 60 6.71 -8.00 -1.69
N GLU A 61 7.05 -8.03 -2.97
CA GLU A 61 8.17 -7.23 -3.45
C GLU A 61 7.72 -5.77 -3.55
N ALA A 62 8.66 -4.86 -3.24
CA ALA A 62 8.33 -3.44 -3.22
C ALA A 62 7.76 -2.96 -4.56
N TYR A 63 8.29 -3.48 -5.67
CA TYR A 63 7.83 -3.02 -6.98
C TYR A 63 6.34 -3.31 -7.19
N MET A 64 5.82 -4.34 -6.53
CA MET A 64 4.42 -4.70 -6.70
C MET A 64 3.48 -3.63 -6.17
N LEU A 65 3.98 -2.78 -5.29
CA LEU A 65 3.19 -1.67 -4.78
C LEU A 65 3.25 -0.46 -5.69
N LEU A 66 4.16 -0.47 -6.65
CA LEU A 66 4.41 0.69 -7.49
C LEU A 66 3.94 0.50 -8.93
N ILE A 67 3.40 -0.64 -9.27
CA ILE A 67 2.90 -0.87 -10.62
C ILE A 67 1.40 -0.73 -10.63
N GLU A 68 0.92 -0.05 -11.65
CA GLU A 68 -0.49 0.10 -11.86
C GLU A 68 -1.04 -1.26 -12.30
N GLU A 69 -1.96 -1.78 -11.52
CA GLU A 69 -2.51 -3.07 -11.83
C GLU A 69 -3.34 -2.98 -13.08
N GLU A 70 -3.07 -3.87 -14.01
CA GLU A 70 -3.88 -3.94 -15.20
C GLU A 70 -5.23 -4.49 -14.80
N ASN A 71 -6.24 -3.74 -15.16
CA ASN A 71 -7.59 -4.14 -14.83
C ASN A 71 -8.03 -5.21 -15.81
N ASP A 72 -8.44 -6.35 -15.28
CA ASP A 72 -8.93 -7.42 -16.14
C ASP A 72 -10.13 -6.97 -16.96
N ASN A 73 -10.90 -6.06 -16.41
CA ASN A 73 -12.04 -5.53 -17.13
C ASN A 73 -11.65 -4.72 -18.34
N ALA A 74 -10.45 -4.16 -18.32
CA ALA A 74 -9.98 -3.42 -19.46
C ALA A 74 -9.80 -4.32 -20.66
N ARG A 75 -9.65 -5.58 -20.43
CA ARG A 75 -9.50 -6.56 -21.49
C ARG A 75 -10.76 -7.33 -21.79
N GLY A 76 -11.61 -7.34 -20.84
CA GLY A 76 -12.82 -8.14 -20.96
C GLY A 76 -13.96 -7.40 -21.40
#